data_26bea2f2be10f79b64532aa61d52bc9c
#
_entry.id   26bea2f2be10f79b64532aa61d52bc9c
#
_cell.length_a   1.000
_cell.length_b   1.000
_cell.length_c   1.000
_cell.angle_alpha   90.00
_cell.angle_beta   90.00
_cell.angle_gamma   90.00
#
_symmetry.space_group_name_H-M   'P 1'
#
loop_
_entity.id
_entity.type
_entity.pdbx_description
1 polymer ?
#
loop_
_entity_poly.entity_id
_entity_poly.type
_entity_poly.pdbx_seq_one_letter_code
_entity_poly.pdbx_strand_id
1 'polypeptide(L)'
;MSKVLLVSYVGYPSTPAQLVANPWLATQLAALQAAGHDARALDYGTVTMMRRLYPEALTARLKPMVAGMKGGGQLDENGLRMLQDLDRMLDAHQEQVAAEVRQELLERIERDRPQVVVFELGDGDGYTATVQMAEAVRERFPELLIAAGGRKAAWFRGLIHKSTRAFDAIIHGDPETVVVALAGLQSRSGLSTVPGLTTAEGENERVETGSLDDLPLAVYDPAVYPAMAGDDKIKMAIISETRGCGNRCAFCSHPWEDGLHQRQMSPNRLVDTMQGLQERYGMSVFRYGGASTPAELMYEAAREILRRGLQVQYNSFGHYRTAWPEHFETLAKSGLYSLFFGLESGSQDILDKAVHKGIKLQQVRDTMQAARGAGIFAAASMIVPLPFDDEATLAESLQFITELRPDSVPLQFPGLMPGSRWIADPARYNIEVGDTEKFLLDGLDYKFKLLFPPQYWQPLPYKVNGMSFHEFTGVTMKFGMQLEMAGLLTNFSHTLAAIAKSAGLPPRQLRDLAQLWCVTGDAEGMGEMIARANAAMVRPH
;
A
#
# COMPACT_ATOMS: atom_id res chain seq x y z
N MET A 1 -16.65 1.64 -28.42
CA MET A 1 -16.54 2.58 -27.27
C MET A 1 -17.44 2.05 -26.17
N SER A 2 -16.86 1.65 -25.05
CA SER A 2 -17.59 1.11 -23.90
C SER A 2 -17.52 2.08 -22.73
N LYS A 3 -18.55 2.07 -21.87
CA LYS A 3 -18.54 2.79 -20.60
C LYS A 3 -17.98 1.86 -19.52
N VAL A 4 -16.95 2.31 -18.81
CA VAL A 4 -16.28 1.54 -17.75
C VAL A 4 -16.34 2.33 -16.44
N LEU A 5 -16.75 1.66 -15.37
CA LEU A 5 -16.74 2.21 -14.02
C LEU A 5 -15.67 1.50 -13.19
N LEU A 6 -14.69 2.25 -12.70
CA LEU A 6 -13.66 1.77 -11.78
C LEU A 6 -14.09 2.15 -10.36
N VAL A 7 -14.01 1.21 -9.42
CA VAL A 7 -14.46 1.40 -8.03
C VAL A 7 -13.37 0.96 -7.07
N SER A 8 -12.99 1.83 -6.14
CA SER A 8 -12.07 1.51 -5.04
C SER A 8 -12.71 1.85 -3.69
N TYR A 9 -12.90 0.84 -2.84
CA TYR A 9 -13.37 0.99 -1.48
C TYR A 9 -12.35 0.36 -0.51
N VAL A 10 -11.55 1.19 0.11
CA VAL A 10 -10.46 0.75 1.01
C VAL A 10 -10.89 0.53 2.46
N GLY A 11 -12.17 0.79 2.78
CA GLY A 11 -12.65 0.80 4.16
C GLY A 11 -12.12 2.01 4.94
N TYR A 12 -12.05 1.88 6.27
CA TYR A 12 -11.55 2.95 7.14
C TYR A 12 -10.02 3.03 7.08
N PRO A 13 -9.43 4.22 6.85
CA PRO A 13 -7.98 4.35 6.71
C PRO A 13 -7.25 4.18 8.05
N SER A 14 -6.22 3.34 8.07
CA SER A 14 -5.33 3.15 9.21
C SER A 14 -4.11 4.08 9.22
N THR A 15 -3.89 4.80 8.13
CA THR A 15 -2.75 5.70 7.94
C THR A 15 -3.07 6.76 6.89
N PRO A 16 -2.55 7.99 7.00
CA PRO A 16 -2.69 9.01 5.95
C PRO A 16 -2.22 8.57 4.56
N ALA A 17 -1.28 7.63 4.50
CA ALA A 17 -0.78 7.11 3.23
C ALA A 17 -1.88 6.43 2.37
N GLN A 18 -2.96 5.94 2.98
CA GLN A 18 -4.12 5.37 2.28
C GLN A 18 -5.03 6.45 1.65
N LEU A 19 -4.84 7.71 2.03
CA LEU A 19 -5.55 8.86 1.46
C LEU A 19 -4.78 9.54 0.31
N VAL A 20 -3.65 8.99 -0.10
CA VAL A 20 -2.92 9.43 -1.30
C VAL A 20 -3.75 9.14 -2.56
N ALA A 21 -3.63 9.99 -3.58
CA ALA A 21 -4.25 9.79 -4.88
C ALA A 21 -3.99 8.36 -5.39
N ASN A 22 -5.06 7.63 -5.72
CA ASN A 22 -4.95 6.20 -6.04
C ASN A 22 -4.32 5.99 -7.42
N PRO A 23 -3.08 5.43 -7.50
CA PRO A 23 -2.38 5.26 -8.77
C PRO A 23 -3.04 4.22 -9.67
N TRP A 24 -3.65 3.18 -9.08
CA TRP A 24 -4.31 2.13 -9.86
C TRP A 24 -5.49 2.71 -10.64
N LEU A 25 -6.38 3.47 -10.00
CA LEU A 25 -7.50 4.13 -10.67
C LEU A 25 -7.01 5.10 -11.76
N ALA A 26 -6.00 5.92 -11.44
CA ALA A 26 -5.49 6.94 -12.35
C ALA A 26 -4.84 6.37 -13.61
N THR A 27 -4.13 5.24 -13.51
CA THR A 27 -3.50 4.58 -14.66
C THR A 27 -4.52 3.80 -15.51
N GLN A 28 -5.52 3.15 -14.87
CA GLN A 28 -6.60 2.48 -15.59
C GLN A 28 -7.46 3.49 -16.37
N LEU A 29 -7.81 4.63 -15.76
CA LEU A 29 -8.49 5.72 -16.47
C LEU A 29 -7.72 6.15 -17.71
N ALA A 30 -6.41 6.36 -17.56
CA ALA A 30 -5.55 6.78 -18.67
C ALA A 30 -5.53 5.76 -19.81
N ALA A 31 -5.37 4.48 -19.52
CA ALA A 31 -5.34 3.41 -20.51
C ALA A 31 -6.67 3.29 -21.25
N LEU A 32 -7.79 3.31 -20.52
CA LEU A 32 -9.14 3.24 -21.10
C LEU A 32 -9.44 4.45 -21.99
N GLN A 33 -9.12 5.66 -21.55
CA GLN A 33 -9.33 6.88 -22.34
C GLN A 33 -8.45 6.91 -23.59
N ALA A 34 -7.19 6.50 -23.49
CA ALA A 34 -6.29 6.40 -24.64
C ALA A 34 -6.80 5.38 -25.68
N ALA A 35 -7.49 4.33 -25.25
CA ALA A 35 -8.15 3.34 -26.11
C ALA A 35 -9.55 3.79 -26.61
N GLY A 36 -10.00 5.01 -26.27
CA GLY A 36 -11.29 5.57 -26.73
C GLY A 36 -12.51 5.11 -25.96
N HIS A 37 -12.36 4.59 -24.73
CA HIS A 37 -13.46 4.23 -23.85
C HIS A 37 -13.89 5.41 -22.95
N ASP A 38 -15.18 5.46 -22.57
CA ASP A 38 -15.69 6.38 -21.54
C ASP A 38 -15.48 5.75 -20.16
N ALA A 39 -14.46 6.21 -19.43
CA ALA A 39 -14.10 5.65 -18.15
C ALA A 39 -14.23 6.69 -17.02
N ARG A 40 -14.75 6.23 -15.87
CA ARG A 40 -14.90 7.03 -14.65
C ARG A 40 -14.43 6.23 -13.43
N ALA A 41 -13.90 6.93 -12.42
CA ALA A 41 -13.50 6.33 -11.15
C ALA A 41 -14.36 6.81 -9.99
N LEU A 42 -14.70 5.88 -9.11
CA LEU A 42 -15.23 6.13 -7.77
C LEU A 42 -14.20 5.66 -6.75
N ASP A 43 -13.61 6.60 -6.04
CA ASP A 43 -12.61 6.35 -5.00
C ASP A 43 -13.20 6.80 -3.65
N TYR A 44 -13.41 5.84 -2.78
CA TYR A 44 -13.93 6.06 -1.43
C TYR A 44 -12.81 6.22 -0.38
N GLY A 45 -11.53 6.15 -0.77
CA GLY A 45 -10.38 6.44 0.09
C GLY A 45 -10.19 7.94 0.31
N THR A 46 -11.14 8.62 0.95
CA THR A 46 -11.20 10.08 1.11
C THR A 46 -11.45 10.49 2.56
N VAL A 47 -11.13 11.75 2.91
CA VAL A 47 -11.46 12.33 4.22
C VAL A 47 -12.98 12.37 4.44
N THR A 48 -13.75 12.67 3.39
CA THR A 48 -15.21 12.63 3.43
C THR A 48 -15.72 11.25 3.83
N MET A 49 -15.17 10.17 3.26
CA MET A 49 -15.53 8.81 3.64
C MET A 49 -15.06 8.45 5.05
N MET A 50 -13.84 8.87 5.45
CA MET A 50 -13.37 8.72 6.82
C MET A 50 -14.36 9.31 7.83
N ARG A 51 -14.91 10.51 7.54
CA ARG A 51 -15.93 11.17 8.38
C ARG A 51 -17.25 10.38 8.43
N ARG A 52 -17.67 9.79 7.28
CA ARG A 52 -18.88 8.92 7.24
C ARG A 52 -18.69 7.64 8.04
N LEU A 53 -17.52 7.02 7.95
CA LEU A 53 -17.20 5.74 8.61
C LEU A 53 -16.94 5.84 10.12
N TYR A 54 -16.84 7.06 10.66
CA TYR A 54 -16.54 7.26 12.07
C TYR A 54 -17.43 8.35 12.68
N PRO A 55 -18.46 7.97 13.48
CA PRO A 55 -19.40 8.93 14.03
C PRO A 55 -18.72 9.91 15.00
N GLU A 56 -19.05 11.18 14.92
CA GLU A 56 -18.50 12.23 15.79
C GLU A 56 -18.70 11.94 17.29
N ALA A 57 -19.83 11.32 17.66
CA ALA A 57 -20.11 10.90 19.02
C ALA A 57 -19.11 9.88 19.58
N LEU A 58 -18.56 8.99 18.71
CA LEU A 58 -17.50 8.06 19.10
C LEU A 58 -16.16 8.78 19.22
N THR A 59 -15.85 9.68 18.29
CA THR A 59 -14.65 10.52 18.33
C THR A 59 -14.56 11.29 19.66
N ALA A 60 -15.67 11.93 20.08
CA ALA A 60 -15.72 12.69 21.33
C ALA A 60 -15.46 11.81 22.58
N ARG A 61 -15.87 10.55 22.55
CA ARG A 61 -15.63 9.59 23.67
C ARG A 61 -14.22 9.01 23.66
N LEU A 62 -13.66 8.74 22.49
CA LEU A 62 -12.33 8.09 22.34
C LEU A 62 -11.17 9.05 22.51
N LYS A 63 -11.28 10.31 22.07
CA LYS A 63 -10.19 11.31 22.23
C LYS A 63 -9.63 11.39 23.66
N PRO A 64 -10.44 11.58 24.72
CA PRO A 64 -9.92 11.66 26.08
C PRO A 64 -9.33 10.34 26.58
N MET A 65 -9.89 9.18 26.18
CA MET A 65 -9.36 7.87 26.55
C MET A 65 -7.97 7.63 25.97
N VAL A 66 -7.81 7.86 24.67
CA VAL A 66 -6.55 7.67 23.96
C VAL A 66 -5.49 8.65 24.48
N ALA A 67 -5.88 9.88 24.80
CA ALA A 67 -4.99 10.87 25.42
C ALA A 67 -4.51 10.40 26.81
N GLY A 68 -5.39 9.84 27.62
CA GLY A 68 -5.04 9.26 28.91
C GLY A 68 -4.07 8.07 28.82
N MET A 69 -4.27 7.19 27.84
CA MET A 69 -3.38 6.04 27.60
C MET A 69 -1.97 6.50 27.16
N LYS A 70 -1.86 7.53 26.30
CA LYS A 70 -0.58 8.12 25.90
C LYS A 70 0.16 8.78 27.07
N GLY A 71 -0.56 9.26 28.07
CA GLY A 71 0.00 9.79 29.33
C GLY A 71 0.49 8.72 30.33
N GLY A 72 0.52 7.44 29.94
CA GLY A 72 0.98 6.33 30.80
C GLY A 72 -0.13 5.68 31.63
N GLY A 73 -1.39 6.05 31.42
CA GLY A 73 -2.54 5.38 32.04
C GLY A 73 -2.70 3.95 31.50
N GLN A 74 -2.88 2.99 32.41
CA GLN A 74 -3.28 1.64 32.05
C GLN A 74 -4.81 1.55 32.00
N LEU A 75 -5.33 0.82 31.02
CA LEU A 75 -6.75 0.47 30.98
C LEU A 75 -7.04 -0.57 32.09
N ASP A 76 -7.93 -0.21 33.03
CA ASP A 76 -8.52 -1.18 33.92
C ASP A 76 -9.57 -2.04 33.18
N GLU A 77 -10.16 -3.01 33.89
CA GLU A 77 -11.19 -3.88 33.28
C GLU A 77 -12.41 -3.09 32.77
N ASN A 78 -12.78 -2.00 33.41
CA ASN A 78 -13.90 -1.16 32.98
C ASN A 78 -13.55 -0.38 31.72
N GLY A 79 -12.34 0.16 31.64
CA GLY A 79 -11.82 0.83 30.45
C GLY A 79 -11.72 -0.13 29.24
N LEU A 80 -11.28 -1.37 29.48
CA LEU A 80 -11.24 -2.39 28.42
C LEU A 80 -12.65 -2.77 27.93
N ARG A 81 -13.62 -2.98 28.83
CA ARG A 81 -15.02 -3.24 28.45
C ARG A 81 -15.61 -2.09 27.66
N MET A 82 -15.38 -0.85 28.11
CA MET A 82 -15.86 0.34 27.41
C MET A 82 -15.23 0.44 25.99
N LEU A 83 -13.95 0.12 25.84
CA LEU A 83 -13.28 0.10 24.53
C LEU A 83 -13.87 -0.97 23.60
N GLN A 84 -14.18 -2.17 24.14
CA GLN A 84 -14.85 -3.23 23.39
C GLN A 84 -16.28 -2.85 22.96
N ASP A 85 -17.02 -2.11 23.80
CA ASP A 85 -18.34 -1.61 23.44
C ASP A 85 -18.25 -0.55 22.33
N LEU A 86 -17.28 0.35 22.39
CA LEU A 86 -17.05 1.36 21.36
C LEU A 86 -16.62 0.72 20.03
N ASP A 87 -15.78 -0.32 20.06
CA ASP A 87 -15.36 -1.08 18.88
C ASP A 87 -16.58 -1.74 18.19
N ARG A 88 -17.45 -2.40 18.97
CA ARG A 88 -18.70 -2.98 18.42
C ARG A 88 -19.64 -1.93 17.82
N MET A 89 -19.76 -0.78 18.46
CA MET A 89 -20.56 0.34 17.92
C MET A 89 -19.96 0.87 16.63
N LEU A 90 -18.61 0.96 16.55
CA LEU A 90 -17.92 1.38 15.34
C LEU A 90 -18.11 0.38 14.21
N ASP A 91 -17.92 -0.92 14.48
CA ASP A 91 -18.13 -1.99 13.49
C ASP A 91 -19.56 -1.94 12.91
N ALA A 92 -20.58 -1.85 13.77
CA ALA A 92 -21.98 -1.77 13.32
C ALA A 92 -22.27 -0.51 12.49
N HIS A 93 -21.67 0.63 12.85
CA HIS A 93 -21.81 1.86 12.07
C HIS A 93 -21.11 1.76 10.71
N GLN A 94 -19.90 1.19 10.66
CA GLN A 94 -19.17 0.99 9.41
C GLN A 94 -19.89 0.03 8.45
N GLU A 95 -20.54 -1.02 8.99
CA GLU A 95 -21.42 -1.90 8.21
C GLU A 95 -22.64 -1.15 7.62
N GLN A 96 -23.28 -0.30 8.41
CA GLN A 96 -24.38 0.54 7.94
C GLN A 96 -23.92 1.47 6.80
N VAL A 97 -22.80 2.18 6.97
CA VAL A 97 -22.26 3.07 5.95
C VAL A 97 -21.86 2.30 4.67
N ALA A 98 -21.28 1.11 4.82
CA ALA A 98 -20.97 0.25 3.68
C ALA A 98 -22.26 -0.16 2.91
N ALA A 99 -23.37 -0.40 3.61
CA ALA A 99 -24.66 -0.68 2.99
C ALA A 99 -25.23 0.56 2.25
N GLU A 100 -25.08 1.76 2.80
CA GLU A 100 -25.46 3.02 2.14
C GLU A 100 -24.64 3.23 0.86
N VAL A 101 -23.31 3.09 0.94
CA VAL A 101 -22.41 3.20 -0.21
C VAL A 101 -22.75 2.17 -1.29
N ARG A 102 -23.10 0.94 -0.91
CA ARG A 102 -23.56 -0.09 -1.83
C ARG A 102 -24.82 0.34 -2.57
N GLN A 103 -25.80 0.95 -1.89
CA GLN A 103 -27.01 1.46 -2.50
C GLN A 103 -26.70 2.64 -3.46
N GLU A 104 -25.86 3.58 -3.05
CA GLU A 104 -25.40 4.69 -3.91
C GLU A 104 -24.71 4.17 -5.19
N LEU A 105 -23.91 3.10 -5.07
CA LEU A 105 -23.27 2.46 -6.22
C LEU A 105 -24.29 1.85 -7.19
N LEU A 106 -25.31 1.13 -6.68
CA LEU A 106 -26.35 0.54 -7.52
C LEU A 106 -27.12 1.62 -8.29
N GLU A 107 -27.52 2.71 -7.65
CA GLU A 107 -28.18 3.86 -8.28
C GLU A 107 -27.27 4.52 -9.33
N ARG A 108 -25.98 4.59 -9.06
CA ARG A 108 -24.98 5.11 -9.99
C ARG A 108 -24.88 4.25 -11.24
N ILE A 109 -24.81 2.93 -11.08
CA ILE A 109 -24.76 1.97 -12.20
C ILE A 109 -26.05 2.03 -13.03
N GLU A 110 -27.21 2.10 -12.39
CA GLU A 110 -28.50 2.21 -13.08
C GLU A 110 -28.61 3.48 -13.94
N ARG A 111 -28.12 4.61 -13.42
CA ARG A 111 -28.08 5.89 -14.13
C ARG A 111 -27.06 5.93 -15.26
N ASP A 112 -25.82 5.52 -15.01
CA ASP A 112 -24.70 5.68 -15.94
C ASP A 112 -24.61 4.55 -16.96
N ARG A 113 -25.19 3.37 -16.67
CA ARG A 113 -25.23 2.16 -17.50
C ARG A 113 -23.89 1.75 -18.06
N PRO A 114 -22.88 1.48 -17.20
CA PRO A 114 -21.60 0.95 -17.66
C PRO A 114 -21.77 -0.45 -18.26
N GLN A 115 -20.90 -0.83 -19.21
CA GLN A 115 -20.80 -2.19 -19.71
C GLN A 115 -19.87 -3.05 -18.84
N VAL A 116 -18.92 -2.42 -18.17
CA VAL A 116 -17.93 -3.08 -17.31
C VAL A 116 -17.80 -2.31 -16.01
N VAL A 117 -17.80 -3.03 -14.89
CA VAL A 117 -17.40 -2.51 -13.57
C VAL A 117 -16.18 -3.25 -13.10
N VAL A 118 -15.13 -2.52 -12.72
CA VAL A 118 -13.90 -3.10 -12.19
C VAL A 118 -13.68 -2.60 -10.77
N PHE A 119 -13.65 -3.52 -9.83
CA PHE A 119 -13.39 -3.22 -8.42
C PHE A 119 -11.90 -3.41 -8.10
N GLU A 120 -11.29 -2.41 -7.48
CA GLU A 120 -10.01 -2.60 -6.80
C GLU A 120 -10.26 -3.28 -5.45
N LEU A 121 -9.60 -4.40 -5.20
CA LEU A 121 -9.74 -5.14 -3.94
C LEU A 121 -8.88 -4.52 -2.83
N GLY A 122 -9.54 -4.10 -1.76
CA GLY A 122 -8.90 -3.65 -0.52
C GLY A 122 -8.51 -4.79 0.43
N ASP A 123 -8.13 -4.46 1.64
CA ASP A 123 -7.81 -5.38 2.73
C ASP A 123 -8.92 -5.38 3.80
N GLY A 124 -9.07 -6.47 4.55
CA GLY A 124 -9.98 -6.58 5.68
C GLY A 124 -11.41 -6.14 5.36
N ASP A 125 -11.93 -5.14 6.08
CA ASP A 125 -13.28 -4.59 5.84
C ASP A 125 -13.46 -4.03 4.42
N GLY A 126 -12.40 -3.47 3.83
CA GLY A 126 -12.42 -3.00 2.44
C GLY A 126 -12.65 -4.16 1.47
N TYR A 127 -12.05 -5.33 1.71
CA TYR A 127 -12.30 -6.54 0.92
C TYR A 127 -13.75 -7.01 1.09
N THR A 128 -14.20 -7.20 2.33
CA THR A 128 -15.55 -7.69 2.64
C THR A 128 -16.63 -6.80 2.02
N ALA A 129 -16.51 -5.47 2.22
CA ALA A 129 -17.47 -4.52 1.65
C ALA A 129 -17.43 -4.50 0.11
N THR A 130 -16.25 -4.61 -0.51
CA THR A 130 -16.12 -4.67 -1.97
C THR A 130 -16.79 -5.92 -2.54
N VAL A 131 -16.62 -7.08 -1.90
CA VAL A 131 -17.30 -8.33 -2.30
C VAL A 131 -18.81 -8.17 -2.20
N GLN A 132 -19.32 -7.65 -1.08
CA GLN A 132 -20.76 -7.39 -0.89
C GLN A 132 -21.33 -6.41 -1.93
N MET A 133 -20.57 -5.37 -2.30
CA MET A 133 -20.95 -4.46 -3.39
C MET A 133 -21.03 -5.19 -4.72
N ALA A 134 -20.04 -6.02 -5.05
CA ALA A 134 -20.00 -6.78 -6.28
C ALA A 134 -21.13 -7.82 -6.36
N GLU A 135 -21.48 -8.49 -5.25
CA GLU A 135 -22.60 -9.41 -5.12
C GLU A 135 -23.95 -8.70 -5.37
N ALA A 136 -24.14 -7.54 -4.75
CA ALA A 136 -25.35 -6.74 -4.97
C ALA A 136 -25.47 -6.22 -6.42
N VAL A 137 -24.33 -5.83 -7.04
CA VAL A 137 -24.28 -5.47 -8.46
C VAL A 137 -24.62 -6.68 -9.34
N ARG A 138 -24.11 -7.86 -9.03
CA ARG A 138 -24.42 -9.10 -9.75
C ARG A 138 -25.90 -9.47 -9.65
N GLU A 139 -26.48 -9.34 -8.47
CA GLU A 139 -27.91 -9.61 -8.25
C GLU A 139 -28.81 -8.66 -9.04
N ARG A 140 -28.51 -7.35 -8.99
CA ARG A 140 -29.33 -6.31 -9.63
C ARG A 140 -29.12 -6.23 -11.15
N PHE A 141 -27.89 -6.51 -11.62
CA PHE A 141 -27.47 -6.39 -13.03
C PHE A 141 -26.76 -7.67 -13.50
N PRO A 142 -27.51 -8.78 -13.69
CA PRO A 142 -26.92 -10.10 -13.95
C PRO A 142 -26.05 -10.16 -15.21
N GLU A 143 -26.34 -9.31 -16.21
CA GLU A 143 -25.58 -9.28 -17.49
C GLU A 143 -24.34 -8.39 -17.45
N LEU A 144 -24.17 -7.59 -16.40
CA LEU A 144 -23.03 -6.67 -16.28
C LEU A 144 -21.73 -7.45 -16.09
N LEU A 145 -20.69 -7.10 -16.85
CA LEU A 145 -19.36 -7.67 -16.67
C LEU A 145 -18.72 -7.04 -15.43
N ILE A 146 -18.36 -7.88 -14.46
CA ILE A 146 -17.78 -7.46 -13.18
C ILE A 146 -16.40 -8.11 -13.02
N ALA A 147 -15.36 -7.29 -12.91
CA ALA A 147 -14.01 -7.78 -12.67
C ALA A 147 -13.43 -7.22 -11.36
N ALA A 148 -12.42 -7.92 -10.82
CA ALA A 148 -11.62 -7.44 -9.70
C ALA A 148 -10.18 -7.18 -10.15
N GLY A 149 -9.57 -6.12 -9.61
CA GLY A 149 -8.19 -5.73 -9.90
C GLY A 149 -7.47 -5.22 -8.65
N GLY A 150 -6.30 -4.66 -8.86
CA GLY A 150 -5.43 -4.19 -7.80
C GLY A 150 -4.50 -5.27 -7.26
N ARG A 151 -3.63 -4.89 -6.34
CA ARG A 151 -2.56 -5.76 -5.82
C ARG A 151 -3.09 -7.03 -5.16
N LYS A 152 -4.13 -6.93 -4.35
CA LYS A 152 -4.74 -8.10 -3.70
C LYS A 152 -5.32 -9.08 -4.73
N ALA A 153 -5.96 -8.57 -5.78
CA ALA A 153 -6.44 -9.40 -6.89
C ALA A 153 -5.29 -10.17 -7.56
N ALA A 154 -4.19 -9.50 -7.88
CA ALA A 154 -3.01 -10.11 -8.48
C ALA A 154 -2.32 -11.14 -7.57
N TRP A 155 -2.35 -10.96 -6.25
CA TRP A 155 -1.78 -11.92 -5.30
C TRP A 155 -2.61 -13.17 -5.13
N PHE A 156 -3.93 -13.03 -4.93
CA PHE A 156 -4.82 -14.13 -4.55
C PHE A 156 -5.49 -14.83 -5.73
N ARG A 157 -5.64 -14.15 -6.89
CA ARG A 157 -6.10 -14.73 -8.16
C ARG A 157 -7.28 -15.69 -8.00
N GLY A 158 -7.12 -16.96 -8.36
CA GLY A 158 -8.15 -18.00 -8.29
C GLY A 158 -8.71 -18.26 -6.88
N LEU A 159 -7.97 -17.92 -5.81
CA LEU A 159 -8.49 -18.02 -4.45
C LEU A 159 -9.69 -17.08 -4.22
N ILE A 160 -9.74 -15.94 -4.90
CA ILE A 160 -10.88 -15.03 -4.80
C ILE A 160 -12.16 -15.69 -5.34
N HIS A 161 -12.07 -16.47 -6.42
CA HIS A 161 -13.21 -17.24 -6.94
C HIS A 161 -13.69 -18.35 -6.02
N LYS A 162 -12.83 -18.82 -5.07
CA LYS A 162 -13.23 -19.76 -4.03
C LYS A 162 -13.99 -19.08 -2.89
N SER A 163 -13.74 -17.78 -2.66
CA SER A 163 -14.43 -17.01 -1.61
C SER A 163 -15.74 -16.38 -2.09
N THR A 164 -15.84 -16.00 -3.37
CA THR A 164 -17.05 -15.38 -3.94
C THR A 164 -17.22 -15.68 -5.42
N ARG A 165 -18.46 -15.64 -5.90
CA ARG A 165 -18.84 -15.75 -7.31
C ARG A 165 -19.25 -14.42 -7.95
N ALA A 166 -19.06 -13.31 -7.24
CA ALA A 166 -19.49 -12.00 -7.71
C ALA A 166 -18.73 -11.52 -8.96
N PHE A 167 -17.44 -11.90 -9.07
CA PHE A 167 -16.58 -11.48 -10.18
C PHE A 167 -16.58 -12.49 -11.32
N ASP A 168 -16.66 -12.00 -12.56
CA ASP A 168 -16.48 -12.80 -13.78
C ASP A 168 -14.99 -13.08 -14.01
N ALA A 169 -14.13 -12.15 -13.63
CA ALA A 169 -12.68 -12.23 -13.85
C ALA A 169 -11.89 -11.48 -12.78
N ILE A 170 -10.69 -11.99 -12.50
CA ILE A 170 -9.69 -11.39 -11.63
C ILE A 170 -8.50 -10.97 -12.48
N ILE A 171 -8.13 -9.70 -12.42
CA ILE A 171 -7.00 -9.14 -13.20
C ILE A 171 -5.68 -9.52 -12.54
N HIS A 172 -4.78 -10.13 -13.31
CA HIS A 172 -3.37 -10.32 -12.97
C HIS A 172 -2.49 -9.94 -14.17
N GLY A 173 -1.21 -9.68 -13.98
CA GLY A 173 -0.35 -9.09 -15.02
C GLY A 173 -0.50 -7.57 -15.09
N ASP A 174 -0.20 -6.97 -16.23
CA ASP A 174 -0.24 -5.52 -16.40
C ASP A 174 -1.67 -5.00 -16.56
N PRO A 175 -2.23 -4.35 -15.55
CA PRO A 175 -3.66 -4.09 -15.49
C PRO A 175 -4.17 -3.13 -16.57
N GLU A 176 -3.32 -2.21 -17.08
CA GLU A 176 -3.69 -1.26 -18.13
C GLU A 176 -4.02 -1.98 -19.45
N THR A 177 -3.25 -2.99 -19.81
CA THR A 177 -3.51 -3.81 -21.00
C THR A 177 -4.77 -4.65 -20.81
N VAL A 178 -4.92 -5.26 -19.64
CA VAL A 178 -6.05 -6.16 -19.34
C VAL A 178 -7.37 -5.40 -19.29
N VAL A 179 -7.42 -4.22 -18.64
CA VAL A 179 -8.67 -3.46 -18.50
C VAL A 179 -9.18 -2.96 -19.87
N VAL A 180 -8.27 -2.58 -20.77
CA VAL A 180 -8.63 -2.20 -22.15
C VAL A 180 -9.18 -3.39 -22.92
N ALA A 181 -8.55 -4.57 -22.81
CA ALA A 181 -9.07 -5.78 -23.44
C ALA A 181 -10.45 -6.17 -22.90
N LEU A 182 -10.67 -6.09 -21.57
CA LEU A 182 -11.98 -6.29 -20.94
C LEU A 182 -13.04 -5.33 -21.50
N ALA A 183 -12.72 -4.05 -21.61
CA ALA A 183 -13.62 -3.03 -22.13
C ALA A 183 -13.98 -3.25 -23.61
N GLY A 184 -13.13 -3.97 -24.34
CA GLY A 184 -13.36 -4.35 -25.75
C GLY A 184 -14.27 -5.57 -25.93
N LEU A 185 -14.55 -6.35 -24.88
CA LEU A 185 -15.36 -7.57 -24.98
C LEU A 185 -16.83 -7.23 -25.27
N GLN A 186 -17.45 -8.07 -26.11
CA GLN A 186 -18.87 -7.99 -26.43
C GLN A 186 -19.72 -8.88 -25.51
N SER A 187 -19.12 -9.86 -24.86
CA SER A 187 -19.78 -10.82 -23.97
C SER A 187 -18.78 -11.51 -23.06
N ARG A 188 -19.28 -12.14 -21.99
CA ARG A 188 -18.46 -12.94 -21.04
C ARG A 188 -17.76 -14.13 -21.69
N SER A 189 -18.31 -14.68 -22.78
CA SER A 189 -17.67 -15.82 -23.47
C SER A 189 -16.28 -15.51 -24.01
N GLY A 190 -15.92 -14.22 -24.16
CA GLY A 190 -14.58 -13.78 -24.56
C GLY A 190 -13.56 -13.76 -23.43
N LEU A 191 -13.93 -13.94 -22.17
CA LEU A 191 -13.01 -13.83 -21.03
C LEU A 191 -11.85 -14.84 -21.09
N SER A 192 -12.11 -16.06 -21.57
CA SER A 192 -11.08 -17.10 -21.71
C SER A 192 -9.99 -16.76 -22.74
N THR A 193 -10.23 -15.75 -23.60
CA THR A 193 -9.26 -15.32 -24.63
C THR A 193 -8.44 -14.11 -24.23
N VAL A 194 -8.76 -13.47 -23.10
CA VAL A 194 -8.05 -12.27 -22.63
C VAL A 194 -6.88 -12.70 -21.73
N PRO A 195 -5.62 -12.47 -22.15
CA PRO A 195 -4.47 -12.74 -21.29
C PRO A 195 -4.50 -11.86 -20.03
N GLY A 196 -3.94 -12.36 -18.93
CA GLY A 196 -3.89 -11.64 -17.67
C GLY A 196 -5.17 -11.68 -16.86
N LEU A 197 -6.09 -12.61 -17.16
CA LEU A 197 -7.29 -12.87 -16.37
C LEU A 197 -7.24 -14.25 -15.70
N THR A 198 -7.76 -14.32 -14.48
CA THR A 198 -8.19 -15.56 -13.86
C THR A 198 -9.71 -15.56 -13.83
N THR A 199 -10.32 -16.63 -14.31
CA THR A 199 -11.77 -16.88 -14.29
C THR A 199 -12.09 -18.08 -13.39
N ALA A 200 -13.37 -18.41 -13.25
CA ALA A 200 -13.76 -19.61 -12.51
C ALA A 200 -13.29 -20.90 -13.18
N GLU A 201 -13.04 -20.87 -14.50
CA GLU A 201 -12.54 -22.00 -15.30
C GLU A 201 -11.03 -22.19 -15.22
N GLY A 202 -10.28 -21.13 -14.86
CA GLY A 202 -8.83 -21.19 -14.74
C GLY A 202 -8.12 -19.85 -14.96
N GLU A 203 -6.79 -19.92 -14.98
CA GLU A 203 -5.92 -18.75 -15.17
C GLU A 203 -5.44 -18.72 -16.63
N ASN A 204 -5.68 -17.57 -17.29
CA ASN A 204 -5.16 -17.32 -18.63
C ASN A 204 -3.69 -16.95 -18.57
N GLU A 205 -3.00 -17.01 -19.72
CA GLU A 205 -1.61 -16.60 -19.82
C GLU A 205 -1.42 -15.17 -19.30
N ARG A 206 -0.32 -14.95 -18.58
CA ARG A 206 0.03 -13.61 -18.09
C ARG A 206 0.38 -12.70 -19.25
N VAL A 207 -0.14 -11.46 -19.22
CA VAL A 207 0.24 -10.41 -20.16
C VAL A 207 1.20 -9.43 -19.49
N GLU A 208 2.19 -8.98 -20.27
CA GLU A 208 3.07 -7.88 -19.91
C GLU A 208 2.94 -6.79 -20.97
N THR A 209 2.81 -5.53 -20.54
CA THR A 209 2.94 -4.38 -21.45
C THR A 209 4.32 -4.40 -22.09
N GLY A 210 4.43 -4.06 -23.35
CA GLY A 210 5.71 -4.07 -24.08
C GLY A 210 6.75 -3.17 -23.42
N SER A 211 6.69 -1.88 -23.66
CA SER A 211 7.51 -0.88 -22.98
C SER A 211 6.69 -0.10 -21.96
N LEU A 212 7.25 0.15 -20.76
CA LEU A 212 6.61 1.06 -19.81
C LEU A 212 6.61 2.51 -20.29
N ASP A 213 7.43 2.83 -21.28
CA ASP A 213 7.45 4.15 -21.94
C ASP A 213 6.18 4.42 -22.76
N ASP A 214 5.48 3.37 -23.17
CA ASP A 214 4.24 3.49 -23.96
C ASP A 214 2.99 3.74 -23.10
N LEU A 215 3.09 3.61 -21.77
CA LEU A 215 1.97 3.85 -20.87
C LEU A 215 1.51 5.32 -20.94
N PRO A 216 0.19 5.57 -21.04
CA PRO A 216 -0.34 6.94 -21.04
C PRO A 216 -0.13 7.63 -19.70
N LEU A 217 -0.13 8.97 -19.72
CA LEU A 217 -0.03 9.77 -18.51
C LEU A 217 -1.26 9.55 -17.61
N ALA A 218 -1.03 9.22 -16.34
CA ALA A 218 -2.09 8.99 -15.35
C ALA A 218 -3.09 10.15 -15.27
N VAL A 219 -4.39 9.83 -15.10
CA VAL A 219 -5.49 10.80 -15.11
C VAL A 219 -5.97 11.08 -13.69
N TYR A 220 -5.82 12.33 -13.26
CA TYR A 220 -6.28 12.86 -11.98
C TYR A 220 -7.33 13.98 -12.15
N ASP A 221 -8.00 14.04 -13.30
CA ASP A 221 -9.02 15.04 -13.61
C ASP A 221 -10.30 14.82 -12.79
N PRO A 222 -10.76 15.79 -11.97
CA PRO A 222 -11.98 15.67 -11.18
C PRO A 222 -13.25 15.39 -12.00
N ALA A 223 -13.28 15.71 -13.28
CA ALA A 223 -14.43 15.42 -14.15
C ALA A 223 -14.69 13.91 -14.31
N VAL A 224 -13.63 13.09 -14.26
CA VAL A 224 -13.71 11.62 -14.37
C VAL A 224 -13.23 10.90 -13.11
N TYR A 225 -12.55 11.59 -12.20
CA TYR A 225 -12.07 11.12 -10.92
C TYR A 225 -12.45 12.12 -9.79
N PRO A 226 -13.74 12.15 -9.39
CA PRO A 226 -14.27 13.20 -8.50
C PRO A 226 -13.56 13.35 -7.14
N ALA A 227 -13.00 12.26 -6.59
CA ALA A 227 -12.27 12.32 -5.32
C ALA A 227 -10.99 13.20 -5.38
N MET A 228 -10.53 13.60 -6.56
CA MET A 228 -9.41 14.52 -6.75
C MET A 228 -9.83 16.00 -6.64
N ALA A 229 -11.13 16.29 -6.52
CA ALA A 229 -11.60 17.65 -6.27
C ALA A 229 -11.28 18.08 -4.83
N GLY A 230 -10.91 19.38 -4.67
CA GLY A 230 -10.60 19.92 -3.33
C GLY A 230 -9.43 19.21 -2.63
N ASP A 231 -9.54 19.04 -1.31
CA ASP A 231 -8.50 18.45 -0.44
C ASP A 231 -8.96 17.16 0.24
N ASP A 232 -9.77 16.38 -0.45
CA ASP A 232 -10.28 15.10 0.06
C ASP A 232 -9.24 13.97 -0.04
N LYS A 233 -8.20 14.17 -0.84
CA LYS A 233 -7.06 13.27 -1.02
C LYS A 233 -5.73 14.01 -1.00
N ILE A 234 -4.67 13.29 -0.62
CA ILE A 234 -3.29 13.80 -0.71
C ILE A 234 -2.85 13.76 -2.17
N LYS A 235 -2.49 14.91 -2.72
CA LYS A 235 -2.12 15.09 -4.14
C LYS A 235 -0.65 14.78 -4.42
N MET A 236 -0.24 13.58 -4.04
CA MET A 236 1.05 13.00 -4.39
C MET A 236 0.82 11.94 -5.46
N ALA A 237 1.47 12.06 -6.62
CA ALA A 237 1.35 11.06 -7.67
C ALA A 237 2.32 9.90 -7.44
N ILE A 238 1.83 8.67 -7.63
CA ILE A 238 2.66 7.46 -7.59
C ILE A 238 2.90 7.01 -9.03
N ILE A 239 4.16 6.89 -9.41
CA ILE A 239 4.59 6.48 -10.76
C ILE A 239 5.15 5.07 -10.68
N SER A 240 4.59 4.14 -11.45
CA SER A 240 5.10 2.77 -11.56
C SER A 240 6.27 2.74 -12.56
N GLU A 241 7.43 3.23 -12.11
CA GLU A 241 8.64 3.38 -12.93
C GLU A 241 9.29 2.04 -13.26
N THR A 242 9.02 1.02 -12.43
CA THR A 242 9.47 -0.37 -12.65
C THR A 242 8.36 -1.36 -12.38
N ARG A 243 8.41 -2.52 -13.02
CA ARG A 243 7.58 -3.70 -12.78
C ARG A 243 8.44 -4.96 -12.79
N GLY A 244 8.08 -5.91 -11.95
CA GLY A 244 8.91 -7.08 -11.69
C GLY A 244 10.08 -6.79 -10.77
N CYS A 245 10.69 -7.86 -10.25
CA CYS A 245 11.86 -7.76 -9.39
C CYS A 245 12.74 -9.00 -9.56
N GLY A 246 14.00 -8.80 -9.96
CA GLY A 246 14.97 -9.87 -10.12
C GLY A 246 15.48 -10.48 -8.81
N ASN A 247 15.13 -9.90 -7.66
CA ASN A 247 15.48 -10.45 -6.36
C ASN A 247 14.53 -11.62 -5.99
N ARG A 248 15.06 -12.56 -5.22
CA ARG A 248 14.32 -13.76 -4.77
C ARG A 248 14.24 -13.82 -3.25
N CYS A 249 13.85 -12.71 -2.62
CA CYS A 249 13.64 -12.65 -1.17
C CYS A 249 12.58 -13.67 -0.76
N ALA A 250 12.85 -14.45 0.30
CA ALA A 250 12.03 -15.62 0.63
C ALA A 250 10.60 -15.27 1.07
N PHE A 251 10.41 -14.10 1.67
CA PHE A 251 9.13 -13.61 2.18
C PHE A 251 8.29 -12.88 1.14
N CYS A 252 8.88 -12.50 -0.01
CA CYS A 252 8.34 -11.49 -0.91
C CYS A 252 7.45 -12.09 -2.01
N SER A 253 6.31 -11.44 -2.27
CA SER A 253 5.35 -11.80 -3.32
C SER A 253 5.55 -11.04 -4.64
N HIS A 254 6.42 -10.04 -4.73
CA HIS A 254 6.62 -9.28 -5.97
C HIS A 254 6.96 -10.14 -7.21
N PRO A 255 7.79 -11.19 -7.12
CA PRO A 255 8.01 -12.07 -8.27
C PRO A 255 6.75 -12.83 -8.72
N TRP A 256 5.82 -13.08 -7.81
CA TRP A 256 4.52 -13.67 -8.11
C TRP A 256 3.57 -12.67 -8.75
N GLU A 257 3.56 -11.43 -8.26
CA GLU A 257 2.74 -10.32 -8.76
C GLU A 257 3.18 -9.89 -10.17
N ASP A 258 4.46 -9.48 -10.33
CA ASP A 258 4.98 -8.77 -11.50
C ASP A 258 6.04 -9.52 -12.31
N GLY A 259 6.40 -10.75 -11.91
CA GLY A 259 7.45 -11.57 -12.54
C GLY A 259 8.86 -11.27 -12.03
N LEU A 260 9.78 -12.15 -12.43
CA LEU A 260 11.20 -12.06 -12.08
C LEU A 260 11.98 -11.10 -13.00
N HIS A 261 11.47 -10.85 -14.22
CA HIS A 261 12.08 -9.92 -15.15
C HIS A 261 11.70 -8.49 -14.75
N GLN A 262 12.68 -7.69 -14.37
CA GLN A 262 12.44 -6.29 -14.06
C GLN A 262 12.40 -5.47 -15.34
N ARG A 263 11.26 -4.87 -15.63
CA ARG A 263 11.04 -3.88 -16.69
C ARG A 263 11.03 -2.51 -16.07
N GLN A 264 11.48 -1.50 -16.80
CA GLN A 264 11.56 -0.12 -16.28
C GLN A 264 11.26 0.90 -17.37
N MET A 265 10.83 2.07 -16.97
CA MET A 265 10.77 3.25 -17.83
C MET A 265 12.19 3.68 -18.21
N SER A 266 12.35 4.33 -19.36
CA SER A 266 13.56 5.08 -19.64
C SER A 266 13.66 6.30 -18.70
N PRO A 267 14.88 6.79 -18.37
CA PRO A 267 15.05 7.98 -17.55
C PRO A 267 14.31 9.20 -18.10
N ASN A 268 14.33 9.40 -19.42
CA ASN A 268 13.60 10.49 -20.07
C ASN A 268 12.09 10.36 -19.88
N ARG A 269 11.53 9.15 -20.09
CA ARG A 269 10.10 8.90 -19.91
C ARG A 269 9.64 9.14 -18.47
N LEU A 270 10.44 8.71 -17.50
CA LEU A 270 10.13 8.97 -16.09
C LEU A 270 10.04 10.47 -15.81
N VAL A 271 11.00 11.25 -16.32
CA VAL A 271 11.00 12.72 -16.13
C VAL A 271 9.90 13.40 -16.95
N ASP A 272 9.60 12.94 -18.18
CA ASP A 272 8.46 13.40 -18.98
C ASP A 272 7.13 13.17 -18.23
N THR A 273 6.99 12.03 -17.55
CA THR A 273 5.82 11.71 -16.74
C THR A 273 5.68 12.68 -15.56
N MET A 274 6.77 12.95 -14.83
CA MET A 274 6.76 13.92 -13.72
C MET A 274 6.40 15.33 -14.23
N GLN A 275 7.03 15.77 -15.32
CA GLN A 275 6.78 17.06 -15.95
C GLN A 275 5.34 17.18 -16.44
N GLY A 276 4.82 16.19 -17.15
CA GLY A 276 3.45 16.17 -17.65
C GLY A 276 2.39 16.19 -16.54
N LEU A 277 2.63 15.49 -15.41
CA LEU A 277 1.75 15.56 -14.24
C LEU A 277 1.81 16.93 -13.54
N GLN A 278 2.99 17.54 -13.52
CA GLN A 278 3.14 18.89 -12.99
C GLN A 278 2.42 19.93 -13.88
N GLU A 279 2.63 19.86 -15.19
CA GLU A 279 1.99 20.77 -16.16
C GLU A 279 0.47 20.61 -16.20
N ARG A 280 -0.05 19.39 -16.07
CA ARG A 280 -1.48 19.14 -16.21
C ARG A 280 -2.28 19.31 -14.92
N TYR A 281 -1.68 18.96 -13.76
CA TYR A 281 -2.39 18.92 -12.47
C TYR A 281 -1.68 19.72 -11.36
N GLY A 282 -0.58 20.40 -11.66
CA GLY A 282 0.24 21.11 -10.69
C GLY A 282 1.02 20.20 -9.72
N MET A 283 0.94 18.88 -9.85
CA MET A 283 1.57 17.93 -8.91
C MET A 283 3.09 18.03 -8.96
N SER A 284 3.73 18.30 -7.83
CA SER A 284 5.19 18.43 -7.71
C SER A 284 5.84 17.44 -6.75
N VAL A 285 5.05 16.60 -6.08
CA VAL A 285 5.53 15.55 -5.18
C VAL A 285 5.16 14.19 -5.74
N PHE A 286 6.17 13.33 -5.88
CA PHE A 286 6.06 12.01 -6.53
C PHE A 286 6.56 10.91 -5.62
N ARG A 287 6.02 9.72 -5.80
CA ARG A 287 6.58 8.49 -5.27
C ARG A 287 6.83 7.50 -6.41
N TYR A 288 8.03 6.93 -6.46
CA TYR A 288 8.30 5.79 -7.31
C TYR A 288 7.68 4.55 -6.68
N GLY A 289 6.84 3.86 -7.43
CA GLY A 289 5.94 2.81 -6.95
C GLY A 289 6.46 1.39 -7.17
N GLY A 290 7.54 1.23 -7.91
CA GLY A 290 8.15 -0.07 -8.20
C GLY A 290 8.69 -0.77 -6.95
N ALA A 291 8.93 -2.09 -7.07
CA ALA A 291 9.43 -2.90 -5.95
C ALA A 291 10.85 -2.48 -5.48
N SER A 292 11.65 -1.94 -6.39
CA SER A 292 12.97 -1.35 -6.14
C SER A 292 13.39 -0.60 -7.39
N THR A 293 13.68 0.69 -7.27
CA THR A 293 14.18 1.47 -8.40
C THR A 293 15.66 1.17 -8.62
N PRO A 294 16.08 0.76 -9.83
CA PRO A 294 17.50 0.59 -10.15
C PRO A 294 18.28 1.89 -9.96
N ALA A 295 19.47 1.79 -9.37
CA ALA A 295 20.29 2.97 -9.09
C ALA A 295 20.66 3.76 -10.34
N GLU A 296 20.91 3.07 -11.47
CA GLU A 296 21.17 3.70 -12.75
C GLU A 296 19.98 4.53 -13.24
N LEU A 297 18.75 3.96 -13.23
CA LEU A 297 17.55 4.68 -13.60
C LEU A 297 17.36 5.92 -12.72
N MET A 298 17.54 5.76 -11.41
CA MET A 298 17.39 6.86 -10.45
C MET A 298 18.40 7.97 -10.69
N TYR A 299 19.65 7.61 -10.95
CA TYR A 299 20.74 8.56 -11.22
C TYR A 299 20.55 9.31 -12.55
N GLU A 300 20.27 8.61 -13.63
CA GLU A 300 20.05 9.25 -14.94
C GLU A 300 18.78 10.12 -14.95
N ALA A 301 17.71 9.69 -14.30
CA ALA A 301 16.53 10.52 -14.11
C ALA A 301 16.83 11.79 -13.27
N ALA A 302 17.66 11.67 -12.23
CA ALA A 302 18.09 12.82 -11.42
C ALA A 302 18.89 13.83 -12.24
N ARG A 303 19.80 13.36 -13.09
CA ARG A 303 20.56 14.22 -14.01
C ARG A 303 19.63 14.97 -14.98
N GLU A 304 18.64 14.27 -15.51
CA GLU A 304 17.68 14.85 -16.45
C GLU A 304 16.75 15.87 -15.76
N ILE A 305 16.30 15.60 -14.53
CA ILE A 305 15.56 16.57 -13.68
C ILE A 305 16.38 17.85 -13.52
N LEU A 306 17.67 17.73 -13.14
CA LEU A 306 18.57 18.87 -12.97
C LEU A 306 18.81 19.61 -14.28
N ARG A 307 19.01 18.89 -15.39
CA ARG A 307 19.21 19.49 -16.71
C ARG A 307 18.02 20.31 -17.18
N ARG A 308 16.78 19.82 -16.91
CA ARG A 308 15.53 20.56 -17.22
C ARG A 308 15.20 21.66 -16.22
N GLY A 309 15.87 21.71 -15.08
CA GLY A 309 15.54 22.63 -13.98
C GLY A 309 14.18 22.34 -13.35
N LEU A 310 13.69 21.09 -13.47
CA LEU A 310 12.38 20.69 -12.98
C LEU A 310 12.38 20.73 -11.45
N GLN A 311 11.43 21.48 -10.90
CA GLN A 311 11.30 21.65 -9.45
C GLN A 311 10.32 20.62 -8.90
N VAL A 312 10.82 19.49 -8.43
CA VAL A 312 10.03 18.37 -7.91
C VAL A 312 10.61 17.85 -6.61
N GLN A 313 9.79 17.10 -5.88
CA GLN A 313 10.22 16.29 -4.76
C GLN A 313 9.79 14.85 -5.03
N TYR A 314 10.64 13.88 -4.74
CA TYR A 314 10.26 12.48 -4.91
C TYR A 314 10.87 11.58 -3.83
N ASN A 315 10.28 10.42 -3.68
CA ASN A 315 10.79 9.35 -2.83
C ASN A 315 10.75 8.00 -3.57
N SER A 316 11.52 7.02 -3.08
CA SER A 316 11.69 5.74 -3.76
C SER A 316 11.97 4.61 -2.78
N PHE A 317 11.83 3.38 -3.29
CA PHE A 317 12.40 2.19 -2.67
C PHE A 317 13.82 1.95 -3.20
N GLY A 318 14.74 1.66 -2.29
CA GLY A 318 16.12 1.30 -2.59
C GLY A 318 16.46 -0.12 -2.18
N HIS A 319 17.54 -0.66 -2.74
CA HIS A 319 18.08 -1.96 -2.36
C HIS A 319 19.57 -1.81 -2.03
N TYR A 320 20.00 -2.20 -0.84
CA TYR A 320 21.37 -1.99 -0.36
C TYR A 320 22.46 -2.59 -1.27
N ARG A 321 22.18 -3.74 -1.91
CA ARG A 321 23.15 -4.40 -2.80
C ARG A 321 23.39 -3.63 -4.10
N THR A 322 22.39 -2.88 -4.57
CA THR A 322 22.41 -2.17 -5.86
C THR A 322 22.35 -0.66 -5.72
N ALA A 323 22.40 -0.13 -4.51
CA ALA A 323 22.49 1.31 -4.27
C ALA A 323 23.87 1.83 -4.76
N TRP A 324 23.88 3.07 -5.23
CA TRP A 324 25.08 3.82 -5.60
C TRP A 324 25.25 5.02 -4.66
N PRO A 325 25.82 4.79 -3.46
CA PRO A 325 25.94 5.83 -2.42
C PRO A 325 26.68 7.08 -2.88
N GLU A 326 27.65 6.93 -3.77
CA GLU A 326 28.47 8.02 -4.36
C GLU A 326 27.65 9.04 -5.16
N HIS A 327 26.43 8.71 -5.55
CA HIS A 327 25.54 9.59 -6.30
C HIS A 327 24.45 10.24 -5.46
N PHE A 328 24.35 9.96 -4.17
CA PHE A 328 23.26 10.43 -3.32
C PHE A 328 23.17 11.96 -3.22
N GLU A 329 24.31 12.67 -3.29
CA GLU A 329 24.25 14.14 -3.39
C GLU A 329 23.54 14.63 -4.66
N THR A 330 23.79 13.99 -5.80
CA THR A 330 23.11 14.32 -7.06
C THR A 330 21.61 14.04 -6.97
N LEU A 331 21.24 12.88 -6.37
CA LEU A 331 19.85 12.52 -6.13
C LEU A 331 19.15 13.53 -5.22
N ALA A 332 19.79 13.94 -4.12
CA ALA A 332 19.24 14.93 -3.21
C ALA A 332 19.03 16.30 -3.90
N LYS A 333 20.02 16.75 -4.70
CA LYS A 333 19.93 18.00 -5.47
C LYS A 333 18.79 17.97 -6.50
N SER A 334 18.45 16.80 -7.06
CA SER A 334 17.34 16.65 -8.01
C SER A 334 15.96 16.58 -7.35
N GLY A 335 15.89 16.54 -6.01
CA GLY A 335 14.65 16.50 -5.25
C GLY A 335 14.34 15.18 -4.58
N LEU A 336 15.24 14.18 -4.63
CA LEU A 336 15.06 12.96 -3.83
C LEU A 336 15.09 13.32 -2.34
N TYR A 337 13.96 13.13 -1.68
CA TYR A 337 13.82 13.47 -0.27
C TYR A 337 13.98 12.27 0.66
N SER A 338 13.42 11.11 0.27
CA SER A 338 13.47 9.93 1.13
C SER A 338 13.64 8.63 0.36
N LEU A 339 14.35 7.69 0.98
CA LEU A 339 14.54 6.31 0.52
C LEU A 339 14.03 5.32 1.57
N PHE A 340 13.35 4.30 1.10
CA PHE A 340 12.94 3.17 1.93
C PHE A 340 13.75 1.94 1.57
N PHE A 341 14.46 1.39 2.54
CA PHE A 341 15.23 0.17 2.38
C PHE A 341 14.66 -0.93 3.26
N GLY A 342 14.48 -2.11 2.70
CA GLY A 342 14.24 -3.30 3.49
C GLY A 342 15.57 -3.84 4.04
N LEU A 343 15.82 -3.70 5.33
CA LEU A 343 16.95 -4.32 6.03
C LEU A 343 16.59 -5.75 6.45
N GLU A 344 15.44 -5.90 7.01
CA GLU A 344 14.77 -7.09 7.55
C GLU A 344 15.41 -7.60 8.86
N SER A 345 16.74 -7.72 8.96
CA SER A 345 17.47 -8.13 10.16
C SER A 345 18.82 -7.42 10.29
N GLY A 346 19.29 -7.22 11.50
CA GLY A 346 20.66 -6.81 11.81
C GLY A 346 21.62 -7.99 12.04
N SER A 347 21.15 -9.22 11.94
CA SER A 347 21.99 -10.43 11.96
C SER A 347 22.26 -10.93 10.55
N GLN A 348 23.56 -11.07 10.18
CA GLN A 348 23.94 -11.56 8.85
C GLN A 348 23.50 -13.00 8.64
N ASP A 349 23.55 -13.83 9.68
CA ASP A 349 23.12 -15.23 9.64
C ASP A 349 21.63 -15.35 9.29
N ILE A 350 20.79 -14.54 9.92
CA ILE A 350 19.34 -14.48 9.64
C ILE A 350 19.07 -13.94 8.24
N LEU A 351 19.79 -12.91 7.78
CA LEU A 351 19.67 -12.40 6.41
C LEU A 351 19.97 -13.49 5.38
N ASP A 352 20.96 -14.30 5.62
CA ASP A 352 21.39 -15.35 4.70
C ASP A 352 20.46 -16.59 4.78
N LYS A 353 19.93 -16.97 5.96
CA LYS A 353 19.09 -18.18 6.17
C LYS A 353 17.61 -17.97 5.90
N ALA A 354 17.04 -16.85 6.39
CA ALA A 354 15.61 -16.60 6.37
C ALA A 354 15.16 -15.73 5.20
N VAL A 355 15.96 -14.72 4.85
CA VAL A 355 15.56 -13.64 3.95
C VAL A 355 16.02 -13.87 2.51
N HIS A 356 17.25 -14.34 2.30
CA HIS A 356 17.88 -14.57 0.99
C HIS A 356 17.91 -13.32 0.09
N LYS A 357 18.15 -12.15 0.68
CA LYS A 357 18.16 -10.87 -0.05
C LYS A 357 19.54 -10.55 -0.66
N GLY A 358 20.60 -11.24 -0.21
CA GLY A 358 21.95 -11.09 -0.73
C GLY A 358 22.60 -9.76 -0.35
N ILE A 359 22.19 -9.13 0.74
CA ILE A 359 22.78 -7.91 1.29
C ILE A 359 23.82 -8.25 2.36
N LYS A 360 24.81 -7.38 2.52
CA LYS A 360 25.82 -7.45 3.58
C LYS A 360 25.66 -6.24 4.50
N LEU A 361 25.82 -6.46 5.81
CA LEU A 361 25.65 -5.42 6.82
C LEU A 361 26.61 -4.23 6.61
N GLN A 362 27.80 -4.45 6.03
CA GLN A 362 28.68 -3.35 5.67
C GLN A 362 28.09 -2.46 4.57
N GLN A 363 27.48 -3.04 3.53
CA GLN A 363 26.78 -2.26 2.48
C GLN A 363 25.65 -1.41 3.08
N VAL A 364 24.95 -1.95 4.09
CA VAL A 364 23.91 -1.19 4.82
C VAL A 364 24.51 0.02 5.52
N ARG A 365 25.63 -0.15 6.25
CA ARG A 365 26.33 0.96 6.94
C ARG A 365 26.75 2.06 5.96
N ASP A 366 27.41 1.67 4.87
CA ASP A 366 27.92 2.60 3.85
C ASP A 366 26.77 3.38 3.20
N THR A 367 25.68 2.69 2.81
CA THR A 367 24.50 3.30 2.19
C THR A 367 23.82 4.28 3.15
N MET A 368 23.61 3.91 4.40
CA MET A 368 22.95 4.77 5.39
C MET A 368 23.80 5.98 5.77
N GLN A 369 25.12 5.82 5.82
CA GLN A 369 26.05 6.92 6.04
C GLN A 369 25.99 7.93 4.89
N ALA A 370 25.98 7.46 3.65
CA ALA A 370 25.89 8.32 2.46
C ALA A 370 24.53 9.03 2.38
N ALA A 371 23.42 8.35 2.68
CA ALA A 371 22.08 8.95 2.72
C ALA A 371 22.03 10.11 3.74
N ARG A 372 22.56 9.87 4.94
CA ARG A 372 22.68 10.92 5.98
C ARG A 372 23.56 12.08 5.53
N GLY A 373 24.71 11.81 4.90
CA GLY A 373 25.62 12.84 4.38
C GLY A 373 24.95 13.71 3.30
N ALA A 374 24.09 13.13 2.50
CA ALA A 374 23.33 13.82 1.46
C ALA A 374 22.03 14.49 1.97
N GLY A 375 21.66 14.32 3.24
CA GLY A 375 20.40 14.86 3.80
C GLY A 375 19.15 14.14 3.31
N ILE A 376 19.27 12.89 2.85
CA ILE A 376 18.15 12.05 2.43
C ILE A 376 17.57 11.34 3.66
N PHE A 377 16.27 11.49 3.89
CA PHE A 377 15.56 10.72 4.92
C PHE A 377 15.57 9.23 4.56
N ALA A 378 16.23 8.41 5.35
CA ALA A 378 16.41 7.00 5.07
C ALA A 378 15.68 6.12 6.11
N ALA A 379 14.67 5.37 5.63
CA ALA A 379 13.97 4.36 6.43
C ALA A 379 14.61 2.99 6.22
N ALA A 380 14.85 2.26 7.32
CA ALA A 380 15.34 0.88 7.31
C ALA A 380 14.27 -0.03 7.94
N SER A 381 13.46 -0.71 7.12
CA SER A 381 12.41 -1.59 7.64
C SER A 381 12.96 -2.92 8.13
N MET A 382 12.32 -3.48 9.16
CA MET A 382 12.67 -4.77 9.73
C MET A 382 11.43 -5.67 9.87
N ILE A 383 11.65 -6.97 9.75
CA ILE A 383 10.67 -8.02 10.08
C ILE A 383 11.14 -8.68 11.37
N VAL A 384 10.31 -8.66 12.40
CA VAL A 384 10.68 -9.12 13.75
C VAL A 384 9.53 -9.91 14.38
N PRO A 385 9.77 -11.16 14.86
CA PRO A 385 10.97 -11.96 14.59
C PRO A 385 10.95 -12.53 13.17
N LEU A 386 12.12 -12.79 12.62
CA LEU A 386 12.26 -13.59 11.40
C LEU A 386 12.29 -15.10 11.71
N PRO A 387 12.03 -15.97 10.74
CA PRO A 387 12.37 -17.38 10.85
C PRO A 387 13.81 -17.57 11.34
N PHE A 388 14.01 -18.51 12.27
CA PHE A 388 15.29 -18.83 12.93
C PHE A 388 15.82 -17.75 13.91
N ASP A 389 15.12 -16.64 14.12
CA ASP A 389 15.49 -15.70 15.18
C ASP A 389 15.41 -16.38 16.57
N ASP A 390 16.38 -16.07 17.39
CA ASP A 390 16.44 -16.35 18.82
C ASP A 390 16.79 -15.08 19.61
N GLU A 391 16.97 -15.18 20.92
CA GLU A 391 17.33 -14.02 21.75
C GLU A 391 18.65 -13.37 21.33
N ALA A 392 19.64 -14.16 20.89
CA ALA A 392 20.94 -13.64 20.50
C ALA A 392 20.85 -12.86 19.18
N THR A 393 20.20 -13.40 18.15
CA THR A 393 20.05 -12.75 16.84
C THR A 393 19.13 -11.51 16.91
N LEU A 394 18.11 -11.53 17.78
CA LEU A 394 17.30 -10.35 18.07
C LEU A 394 18.12 -9.26 18.77
N ALA A 395 19.00 -9.63 19.71
CA ALA A 395 19.91 -8.68 20.36
C ALA A 395 20.93 -8.09 19.38
N GLU A 396 21.52 -8.91 18.48
CA GLU A 396 22.35 -8.44 17.37
C GLU A 396 21.62 -7.42 16.49
N SER A 397 20.37 -7.73 16.12
CA SER A 397 19.54 -6.87 15.28
C SER A 397 19.22 -5.55 15.99
N LEU A 398 18.90 -5.58 17.28
CA LEU A 398 18.66 -4.38 18.08
C LEU A 398 19.92 -3.51 18.20
N GLN A 399 21.05 -4.12 18.47
CA GLN A 399 22.33 -3.42 18.55
C GLN A 399 22.66 -2.77 17.20
N PHE A 400 22.61 -3.55 16.10
CA PHE A 400 22.95 -3.07 14.76
C PHE A 400 22.10 -1.86 14.36
N ILE A 401 20.77 -1.94 14.51
CA ILE A 401 19.87 -0.85 14.08
C ILE A 401 20.02 0.39 14.97
N THR A 402 20.32 0.18 16.26
CA THR A 402 20.57 1.28 17.21
C THR A 402 21.87 2.01 16.89
N GLU A 403 22.92 1.29 16.48
CA GLU A 403 24.18 1.89 16.00
C GLU A 403 24.01 2.58 14.65
N LEU A 404 23.23 1.98 13.74
CA LEU A 404 22.99 2.49 12.39
C LEU A 404 22.25 3.82 12.38
N ARG A 405 21.31 4.02 13.32
CA ARG A 405 20.48 5.22 13.50
C ARG A 405 19.82 5.69 12.20
N PRO A 406 18.98 4.89 11.55
CA PRO A 406 18.17 5.39 10.44
C PRO A 406 17.19 6.46 10.94
N ASP A 407 16.64 7.26 10.01
CA ASP A 407 15.64 8.28 10.34
C ASP A 407 14.33 7.65 10.82
N SER A 408 14.02 6.43 10.34
CA SER A 408 12.92 5.63 10.86
C SER A 408 13.15 4.13 10.69
N VAL A 409 12.47 3.34 11.53
CA VAL A 409 12.46 1.88 11.50
C VAL A 409 11.00 1.38 11.41
N PRO A 410 10.43 1.26 10.21
CA PRO A 410 9.17 0.56 10.05
C PRO A 410 9.32 -0.91 10.47
N LEU A 411 8.47 -1.36 11.40
CA LEU A 411 8.47 -2.74 11.89
C LEU A 411 7.30 -3.52 11.33
N GLN A 412 7.56 -4.76 10.97
CA GLN A 412 6.57 -5.73 10.55
C GLN A 412 6.76 -7.03 11.31
N PHE A 413 5.69 -7.75 11.59
CA PHE A 413 5.76 -9.15 11.96
C PHE A 413 5.81 -10.03 10.70
N PRO A 414 6.28 -11.29 10.79
CA PRO A 414 6.42 -12.18 9.64
C PRO A 414 5.06 -12.53 9.03
N GLY A 415 4.74 -11.96 7.87
CA GLY A 415 3.52 -12.25 7.12
C GLY A 415 3.75 -13.33 6.06
N LEU A 416 2.82 -14.26 5.94
CA LEU A 416 2.84 -15.29 4.89
C LEU A 416 2.03 -14.80 3.69
N MET A 417 2.72 -14.52 2.60
CA MET A 417 2.14 -13.92 1.40
C MET A 417 2.03 -14.94 0.26
N PRO A 418 0.94 -14.90 -0.55
CA PRO A 418 0.82 -15.76 -1.72
C PRO A 418 2.04 -15.65 -2.63
N GLY A 419 2.49 -16.78 -3.17
CA GLY A 419 3.64 -16.85 -4.07
C GLY A 419 5.01 -16.67 -3.43
N SER A 420 5.10 -16.36 -2.13
CA SER A 420 6.38 -16.31 -1.41
C SER A 420 6.92 -17.73 -1.13
N ARG A 421 8.24 -17.84 -0.94
CA ARG A 421 8.84 -19.13 -0.56
C ARG A 421 8.48 -19.55 0.85
N TRP A 422 8.17 -18.61 1.74
CA TRP A 422 7.73 -18.93 3.10
C TRP A 422 6.41 -19.68 3.12
N ILE A 423 5.45 -19.33 2.25
CA ILE A 423 4.18 -20.06 2.16
C ILE A 423 4.26 -21.31 1.29
N ALA A 424 5.19 -21.35 0.32
CA ALA A 424 5.37 -22.50 -0.56
C ALA A 424 6.07 -23.70 0.14
N ASP A 425 6.98 -23.42 1.08
CA ASP A 425 7.70 -24.45 1.86
C ASP A 425 7.92 -23.95 3.29
N PRO A 426 6.85 -23.81 4.11
CA PRO A 426 6.92 -23.18 5.41
C PRO A 426 7.81 -23.95 6.39
N ALA A 427 7.83 -25.28 6.35
CA ALA A 427 8.65 -26.10 7.24
C ALA A 427 10.15 -25.82 7.09
N ARG A 428 10.61 -25.52 5.87
CA ARG A 428 11.99 -25.12 5.59
C ARG A 428 12.41 -23.85 6.33
N TYR A 429 11.45 -22.98 6.65
CA TYR A 429 11.66 -21.70 7.31
C TYR A 429 11.20 -21.70 8.78
N ASN A 430 11.13 -22.88 9.40
CA ASN A 430 10.68 -23.00 10.80
C ASN A 430 9.32 -22.30 11.04
N ILE A 431 8.43 -22.41 10.05
CA ILE A 431 7.07 -21.89 10.05
C ILE A 431 6.13 -23.10 10.07
N GLU A 432 5.15 -23.08 10.96
CA GLU A 432 4.08 -24.04 11.03
C GLU A 432 2.78 -23.36 10.55
N VAL A 433 2.20 -23.89 9.50
CA VAL A 433 0.86 -23.53 9.02
C VAL A 433 0.13 -24.81 8.67
N GLY A 434 -1.13 -24.91 9.03
CA GLY A 434 -1.94 -26.09 8.74
C GLY A 434 -2.31 -26.18 7.26
N ASP A 435 -3.58 -25.97 6.94
CA ASP A 435 -4.05 -25.86 5.57
C ASP A 435 -3.70 -24.47 5.01
N THR A 436 -2.72 -24.45 4.10
CA THR A 436 -2.22 -23.21 3.48
C THR A 436 -3.29 -22.48 2.68
N GLU A 437 -4.15 -23.21 1.97
CA GLU A 437 -5.21 -22.59 1.19
C GLU A 437 -6.25 -21.94 2.11
N LYS A 438 -6.68 -22.66 3.14
CA LYS A 438 -7.59 -22.11 4.15
C LYS A 438 -6.98 -20.89 4.83
N PHE A 439 -5.70 -20.96 5.22
CA PHE A 439 -4.99 -19.81 5.80
C PHE A 439 -5.04 -18.57 4.89
N LEU A 440 -4.78 -18.73 3.59
CA LEU A 440 -4.82 -17.64 2.62
C LEU A 440 -6.24 -17.10 2.43
N LEU A 441 -7.25 -17.98 2.39
CA LEU A 441 -8.66 -17.58 2.32
C LEU A 441 -9.09 -16.77 3.55
N ASP A 442 -8.75 -17.25 4.75
CA ASP A 442 -9.02 -16.54 6.01
C ASP A 442 -8.27 -15.19 6.09
N GLY A 443 -7.16 -15.04 5.35
CA GLY A 443 -6.40 -13.79 5.25
C GLY A 443 -6.98 -12.74 4.31
N LEU A 444 -7.97 -13.11 3.47
CA LEU A 444 -8.58 -12.17 2.52
C LEU A 444 -9.35 -11.03 3.23
N ASP A 445 -10.09 -11.36 4.24
CA ASP A 445 -10.94 -10.46 5.02
C ASP A 445 -10.39 -10.15 6.43
N TYR A 446 -9.15 -10.56 6.72
CA TYR A 446 -8.55 -10.36 8.03
C TYR A 446 -8.46 -8.88 8.40
N LYS A 447 -9.07 -8.53 9.54
CA LYS A 447 -9.17 -7.17 10.05
C LYS A 447 -8.17 -6.92 11.19
N PHE A 448 -7.31 -5.93 11.03
CA PHE A 448 -6.51 -5.40 12.12
C PHE A 448 -7.33 -4.42 12.95
N LYS A 449 -7.49 -4.69 14.25
CA LYS A 449 -8.22 -3.80 15.14
C LYS A 449 -7.35 -2.65 15.61
N LEU A 450 -7.55 -1.46 15.05
CA LEU A 450 -6.75 -0.26 15.37
C LEU A 450 -6.84 0.18 16.84
N LEU A 451 -7.98 -0.06 17.47
CA LEU A 451 -8.23 0.32 18.87
C LEU A 451 -7.52 -0.59 19.89
N PHE A 452 -7.04 -1.74 19.45
CA PHE A 452 -6.48 -2.75 20.33
C PHE A 452 -5.05 -3.12 19.98
N PRO A 453 -4.19 -3.36 20.96
CA PRO A 453 -2.88 -3.97 20.72
C PRO A 453 -3.04 -5.43 20.24
N PRO A 454 -2.00 -5.98 19.54
CA PRO A 454 -2.07 -7.29 18.87
C PRO A 454 -2.51 -8.47 19.72
N GLN A 455 -2.31 -8.45 21.04
CA GLN A 455 -2.77 -9.51 21.94
C GLN A 455 -4.31 -9.68 22.00
N TYR A 456 -5.07 -8.70 21.52
CA TYR A 456 -6.54 -8.74 21.44
C TYR A 456 -7.04 -8.95 20.01
N TRP A 457 -6.15 -9.08 19.03
CA TRP A 457 -6.55 -9.40 17.66
C TRP A 457 -6.92 -10.87 17.54
N GLN A 458 -7.76 -11.20 16.58
CA GLN A 458 -8.00 -12.60 16.26
C GLN A 458 -6.68 -13.23 15.77
N PRO A 459 -6.21 -14.35 16.39
CA PRO A 459 -4.94 -14.92 16.02
C PRO A 459 -5.03 -15.57 14.64
N LEU A 460 -4.07 -15.30 13.78
CA LEU A 460 -3.90 -16.06 12.55
C LEU A 460 -3.32 -17.45 12.87
N PRO A 461 -3.78 -18.51 12.19
CA PRO A 461 -3.47 -19.90 12.53
C PRO A 461 -2.11 -20.36 11.97
N TYR A 462 -1.03 -19.68 12.33
CA TYR A 462 0.34 -20.08 12.00
C TYR A 462 1.29 -19.76 13.14
N LYS A 463 2.46 -20.43 13.14
CA LYS A 463 3.54 -20.17 14.09
C LYS A 463 4.84 -19.89 13.36
N VAL A 464 5.70 -19.13 14.00
CA VAL A 464 7.07 -18.85 13.55
C VAL A 464 8.02 -19.16 14.70
N ASN A 465 9.03 -19.98 14.47
CA ASN A 465 9.97 -20.46 15.52
C ASN A 465 9.24 -21.12 16.70
N GLY A 466 8.13 -21.83 16.43
CA GLY A 466 7.29 -22.44 17.47
C GLY A 466 6.36 -21.44 18.21
N MET A 467 6.53 -20.13 18.03
CA MET A 467 5.71 -19.10 18.65
C MET A 467 4.38 -18.93 17.91
N SER A 468 3.29 -18.86 18.65
CA SER A 468 1.96 -18.49 18.16
C SER A 468 1.91 -17.04 17.68
N PHE A 469 0.80 -16.67 16.98
CA PHE A 469 0.58 -15.31 16.49
C PHE A 469 0.73 -14.24 17.58
N HIS A 470 0.13 -14.45 18.76
CA HIS A 470 0.22 -13.48 19.85
C HIS A 470 1.61 -13.41 20.47
N GLU A 471 2.33 -14.54 20.54
CA GLU A 471 3.69 -14.56 21.08
C GLU A 471 4.66 -13.80 20.17
N PHE A 472 4.68 -14.08 18.86
CA PHE A 472 5.62 -13.41 17.96
C PHE A 472 5.24 -11.93 17.72
N THR A 473 3.95 -11.57 17.69
CA THR A 473 3.56 -10.14 17.63
C THR A 473 3.95 -9.41 18.92
N GLY A 474 3.92 -10.08 20.06
CA GLY A 474 4.47 -9.59 21.33
C GLY A 474 5.98 -9.29 21.25
N VAL A 475 6.75 -10.15 20.57
CA VAL A 475 8.19 -9.91 20.31
C VAL A 475 8.37 -8.66 19.45
N THR A 476 7.58 -8.49 18.38
CA THR A 476 7.62 -7.29 17.52
C THR A 476 7.35 -6.01 18.33
N MET A 477 6.33 -6.03 19.18
CA MET A 477 5.98 -4.88 20.03
C MET A 477 7.10 -4.54 21.01
N LYS A 478 7.64 -5.55 21.70
CA LYS A 478 8.77 -5.36 22.65
C LYS A 478 9.98 -4.75 21.95
N PHE A 479 10.32 -5.26 20.76
CA PHE A 479 11.42 -4.75 19.95
C PHE A 479 11.18 -3.28 19.54
N GLY A 480 9.94 -2.95 19.11
CA GLY A 480 9.56 -1.58 18.79
C GLY A 480 9.68 -0.63 19.98
N MET A 481 9.25 -1.06 21.18
CA MET A 481 9.42 -0.27 22.40
C MET A 481 10.92 -0.03 22.72
N GLN A 482 11.78 -1.02 22.54
CA GLN A 482 13.23 -0.86 22.76
C GLN A 482 13.83 0.15 21.78
N LEU A 483 13.41 0.17 20.51
CA LEU A 483 13.82 1.16 19.52
C LEU A 483 13.38 2.59 19.90
N GLU A 484 12.11 2.75 20.32
CA GLU A 484 11.59 4.06 20.76
C GLU A 484 12.35 4.55 22.03
N MET A 485 12.66 3.67 22.96
CA MET A 485 13.49 3.99 24.14
C MET A 485 14.92 4.39 23.75
N ALA A 486 15.45 3.84 22.65
CA ALA A 486 16.75 4.24 22.07
C ALA A 486 16.65 5.54 21.24
N GLY A 487 15.47 6.17 21.17
CA GLY A 487 15.23 7.42 20.46
C GLY A 487 14.98 7.28 18.96
N LEU A 488 14.83 6.06 18.44
CA LEU A 488 14.52 5.80 17.04
C LEU A 488 13.02 5.98 16.77
N LEU A 489 12.67 6.48 15.59
CA LEU A 489 11.30 6.63 15.13
C LEU A 489 10.83 5.31 14.52
N THR A 490 9.78 4.68 15.07
CA THR A 490 9.20 3.47 14.50
C THR A 490 7.95 3.76 13.66
N ASN A 491 7.55 2.80 12.81
CA ASN A 491 6.28 2.82 12.05
C ASN A 491 6.06 4.10 11.22
N PHE A 492 7.12 4.61 10.61
CA PHE A 492 7.07 5.81 9.79
C PHE A 492 7.73 5.56 8.43
N SER A 493 6.93 5.54 7.36
CA SER A 493 7.39 5.24 6.01
C SER A 493 7.96 6.46 5.29
N HIS A 494 8.68 6.23 4.18
CA HIS A 494 9.13 7.28 3.26
C HIS A 494 7.95 8.09 2.67
N THR A 495 6.78 7.48 2.50
CA THR A 495 5.54 8.18 2.09
C THR A 495 5.10 9.18 3.16
N LEU A 496 5.06 8.75 4.42
CA LEU A 496 4.75 9.65 5.53
C LEU A 496 5.81 10.75 5.69
N ALA A 497 7.08 10.46 5.39
CA ALA A 497 8.14 11.47 5.39
C ALA A 497 7.88 12.59 4.36
N ALA A 498 7.44 12.23 3.14
CA ALA A 498 7.07 13.21 2.13
C ALA A 498 5.83 14.04 2.56
N ILE A 499 4.82 13.39 3.14
CA ILE A 499 3.64 14.06 3.67
C ILE A 499 4.02 15.01 4.82
N ALA A 500 4.85 14.57 5.76
CA ALA A 500 5.33 15.39 6.88
C ALA A 500 6.04 16.66 6.40
N LYS A 501 6.98 16.48 5.45
CA LYS A 501 7.70 17.61 4.84
C LYS A 501 6.74 18.61 4.19
N SER A 502 5.80 18.12 3.39
CA SER A 502 4.84 18.97 2.68
C SER A 502 3.87 19.66 3.64
N ALA A 503 3.43 18.99 4.72
CA ALA A 503 2.60 19.59 5.75
C ALA A 503 3.37 20.50 6.73
N GLY A 504 4.71 20.58 6.63
CA GLY A 504 5.55 21.36 7.55
C GLY A 504 5.53 20.81 8.98
N LEU A 505 5.45 19.49 9.14
CA LEU A 505 5.42 18.81 10.44
C LEU A 505 6.69 17.98 10.66
N PRO A 506 7.26 17.98 11.86
CA PRO A 506 8.30 17.04 12.22
C PRO A 506 7.80 15.58 12.07
N PRO A 507 8.63 14.63 11.59
CA PRO A 507 8.20 13.25 11.36
C PRO A 507 7.53 12.57 12.56
N ARG A 508 8.11 12.70 13.77
CA ARG A 508 7.54 12.14 15.01
C ARG A 508 6.17 12.75 15.33
N GLN A 509 6.03 14.07 15.15
CA GLN A 509 4.76 14.75 15.39
C GLN A 509 3.67 14.27 14.41
N LEU A 510 3.98 14.15 13.11
CA LEU A 510 3.00 13.62 12.15
C LEU A 510 2.60 12.19 12.50
N ARG A 511 3.56 11.31 12.84
CA ARG A 511 3.25 9.93 13.24
C ARG A 511 2.26 9.89 14.39
N ASP A 512 2.55 10.65 15.46
CA ASP A 512 1.75 10.63 16.68
C ASP A 512 0.34 11.23 16.46
N LEU A 513 0.24 12.29 15.64
CA LEU A 513 -1.04 12.87 15.24
C LEU A 513 -1.82 11.92 14.31
N ALA A 514 -1.16 11.32 13.30
CA ALA A 514 -1.79 10.40 12.38
C ALA A 514 -2.38 9.18 13.10
N GLN A 515 -1.65 8.61 14.06
CA GLN A 515 -2.16 7.55 14.92
C GLN A 515 -3.38 8.00 15.72
N LEU A 516 -3.33 9.22 16.32
CA LEU A 516 -4.44 9.76 17.05
C LEU A 516 -5.67 9.94 16.15
N TRP A 517 -5.52 10.59 14.99
CA TRP A 517 -6.63 10.84 14.07
C TRP A 517 -7.26 9.54 13.56
N CYS A 518 -6.45 8.55 13.16
CA CYS A 518 -6.97 7.26 12.70
C CYS A 518 -7.67 6.49 13.82
N VAL A 519 -7.12 6.46 15.04
CA VAL A 519 -7.72 5.74 16.17
C VAL A 519 -8.99 6.41 16.68
N THR A 520 -9.07 7.73 16.62
CA THR A 520 -10.22 8.50 17.17
C THR A 520 -11.23 8.96 16.12
N GLY A 521 -10.99 8.69 14.84
CA GLY A 521 -11.87 9.17 13.76
C GLY A 521 -11.82 10.67 13.53
N ASP A 522 -10.72 11.34 13.90
CA ASP A 522 -10.57 12.79 13.75
C ASP A 522 -10.35 13.18 12.29
N ALA A 523 -11.42 13.19 11.52
CA ALA A 523 -11.40 13.56 10.10
C ALA A 523 -11.11 15.06 9.87
N GLU A 524 -11.37 15.91 10.87
CA GLU A 524 -11.05 17.34 10.79
C GLU A 524 -9.54 17.57 10.83
N GLY A 525 -8.86 17.04 11.86
CA GLY A 525 -7.40 17.13 11.96
C GLY A 525 -6.68 16.48 10.77
N MET A 526 -7.21 15.35 10.27
CA MET A 526 -6.71 14.71 9.04
C MET A 526 -6.88 15.64 7.83
N GLY A 527 -8.05 16.25 7.64
CA GLY A 527 -8.36 17.15 6.53
C GLY A 527 -7.49 18.42 6.55
N GLU A 528 -7.29 19.03 7.71
CA GLU A 528 -6.40 20.20 7.86
C GLU A 528 -4.95 19.85 7.47
N MET A 529 -4.45 18.70 7.90
CA MET A 529 -3.12 18.23 7.52
C MET A 529 -3.03 18.01 6.01
N ILE A 530 -4.04 17.41 5.38
CA ILE A 530 -4.08 17.17 3.93
C ILE A 530 -4.10 18.50 3.17
N ALA A 531 -4.93 19.46 3.57
CA ALA A 531 -4.99 20.76 2.95
C ALA A 531 -3.62 21.49 2.99
N ARG A 532 -2.94 21.44 4.15
CA ARG A 532 -1.59 21.98 4.29
C ARG A 532 -0.57 21.27 3.41
N ALA A 533 -0.62 19.94 3.35
CA ALA A 533 0.26 19.14 2.51
C ALA A 533 0.03 19.45 1.02
N ASN A 534 -1.23 19.49 0.58
CA ASN A 534 -1.61 19.79 -0.80
C ASN A 534 -1.20 21.20 -1.24
N ALA A 535 -1.28 22.18 -0.36
CA ALA A 535 -0.81 23.54 -0.65
C ALA A 535 0.68 23.59 -1.02
N ALA A 536 1.49 22.63 -0.51
CA ALA A 536 2.90 22.51 -0.87
C ALA A 536 3.15 21.53 -2.03
N MET A 537 2.28 20.52 -2.20
CA MET A 537 2.41 19.48 -3.23
C MET A 537 1.92 19.92 -4.60
N VAL A 538 0.97 20.87 -4.63
CA VAL A 538 0.38 21.38 -5.87
C VAL A 538 0.86 22.82 -6.08
N ARG A 539 1.56 23.04 -7.17
CA ARG A 539 2.00 24.40 -7.56
C ARG A 539 0.94 25.02 -8.45
N PRO A 540 0.53 26.27 -8.21
CA PRO A 540 -0.31 26.99 -9.15
C PRO A 540 0.44 27.15 -10.48
N HIS A 541 -0.30 27.08 -11.58
CA HIS A 541 0.18 27.32 -12.94
C HIS A 541 0.60 28.76 -13.15
#